data_440dd81b9c97a72f1eaf5c106f677269
#
_entry.id   440dd81b9c97a72f1eaf5c106f677269
#
_cell.length_a   1.000
_cell.length_b   1.000
_cell.length_c   1.000
_cell.angle_alpha   90.00
_cell.angle_beta   90.00
_cell.angle_gamma   90.00
#
_symmetry.space_group_name_H-M   'P 1'
#
loop_
_entity.id
_entity.type
_entity.pdbx_description
1 polymer ?
#
loop_
_entity_poly.entity_id
_entity_poly.type
_entity_poly.pdbx_seq_one_letter_code
_entity_poly.pdbx_strand_id
1 'polypeptide(L)'
;MKAESRHERIISAVTCAIALLSLAVFAGCRVNRAGNEHQKDQILYTVIGSDPRTFNPILVTDASSGQLTGDLFETLLQLNPVTTLPEPRLAEKWEIAPDNKTITLHLRRDVKWFDGQPFTAHDVLFTLDVIYDPKVPNSSRPVLLVDKKRIEAEAPDDYTVVLHLPKPFAPLIAALEGFQVIPAHILEPVWKAGDFNHAWGINTPPDQLIGSGIYKMARYSQSQVVNYVRNDSFWMKDEHGGQLPRLHGQNVTIVPDANAEYLRYLSGQIDVYGPRPEEVYPLQQKKDNHELDIQIEKIGVDTGTLFFSFNRNPRRYVKGGITDPKINWFTDLKFLQAMAHMVDKKSMIDLVFHGLAEPAVADISPENKIFANPNLKDYEYDPKLAADMLEAAGYHLVKPDVRTDPKGNRLEFDLTTNTGNPDRNEMCTIFKQDLERLGIKVNYRPLEFTTLVDKLDSSFDWDCILMGFTGGVEPNDGANFYRSSGNLHIWNPNQPTPATPWEAEIDTLLDQGASEMDITKRPPYYWKIQQILHDQLPIIETVRGQRYASWKNSLENYRPKVWGLYKSEWMEFKAD
;
A
#
# COMPACT_ATOMS: atom_id res chain seq x y z
N MET A 1 -74.20 -5.20 -20.94
CA MET A 1 -73.34 -4.32 -20.14
C MET A 1 -72.19 -5.03 -19.38
N LYS A 2 -71.57 -6.08 -19.91
CA LYS A 2 -70.40 -6.74 -19.28
C LYS A 2 -69.25 -7.04 -20.26
N ALA A 3 -69.36 -6.71 -21.52
CA ALA A 3 -68.33 -7.00 -22.54
C ALA A 3 -67.39 -5.79 -22.79
N GLU A 4 -67.81 -4.55 -22.54
CA GLU A 4 -67.02 -3.33 -22.77
C GLU A 4 -65.92 -3.12 -21.75
N SER A 5 -66.09 -3.58 -20.50
CA SER A 5 -65.08 -3.38 -19.45
C SER A 5 -63.80 -4.21 -19.60
N ARG A 6 -63.83 -5.26 -20.40
CA ARG A 6 -62.66 -6.14 -20.62
C ARG A 6 -61.73 -5.63 -21.73
N HIS A 7 -62.29 -4.96 -22.74
CA HIS A 7 -61.52 -4.34 -23.82
C HIS A 7 -60.76 -3.07 -23.34
N GLU A 8 -61.43 -2.24 -22.55
CA GLU A 8 -60.77 -1.03 -21.97
C GLU A 8 -59.62 -1.37 -21.03
N ARG A 9 -59.74 -2.44 -20.23
CA ARG A 9 -58.63 -2.90 -19.35
C ARG A 9 -57.44 -3.46 -20.11
N ILE A 10 -57.66 -4.11 -21.24
CA ILE A 10 -56.59 -4.62 -22.10
C ILE A 10 -55.89 -3.49 -22.83
N ILE A 11 -56.61 -2.50 -23.34
CA ILE A 11 -56.05 -1.32 -24.00
C ILE A 11 -55.25 -0.47 -23.00
N SER A 12 -55.76 -0.28 -21.78
CA SER A 12 -55.06 0.45 -20.73
C SER A 12 -53.76 -0.30 -20.28
N ALA A 13 -53.77 -1.61 -20.16
CA ALA A 13 -52.60 -2.42 -19.83
C ALA A 13 -51.52 -2.38 -20.92
N VAL A 14 -51.90 -2.44 -22.19
CA VAL A 14 -50.99 -2.37 -23.34
C VAL A 14 -50.38 -0.95 -23.44
N THR A 15 -51.17 0.11 -23.20
CA THR A 15 -50.68 1.49 -23.22
C THR A 15 -49.73 1.76 -22.09
N CYS A 16 -49.96 1.23 -20.87
CA CYS A 16 -49.01 1.29 -19.76
C CYS A 16 -47.72 0.53 -20.00
N ALA A 17 -47.80 -0.69 -20.65
CA ALA A 17 -46.62 -1.45 -20.99
C ALA A 17 -45.75 -0.75 -22.04
N ILE A 18 -46.34 -0.14 -23.06
CA ILE A 18 -45.63 0.65 -24.08
C ILE A 18 -45.03 1.93 -23.47
N ALA A 19 -45.70 2.60 -22.54
CA ALA A 19 -45.19 3.75 -21.84
C ALA A 19 -44.01 3.40 -20.91
N LEU A 20 -44.04 2.23 -20.24
CA LEU A 20 -42.94 1.73 -19.43
C LEU A 20 -41.74 1.28 -20.29
N LEU A 21 -41.96 0.67 -21.46
CA LEU A 21 -40.89 0.35 -22.42
C LEU A 21 -40.25 1.61 -23.00
N SER A 22 -41.04 2.63 -23.33
CA SER A 22 -40.49 3.90 -23.83
C SER A 22 -39.71 4.67 -22.75
N LEU A 23 -40.12 4.62 -21.48
CA LEU A 23 -39.36 5.20 -20.38
C LEU A 23 -38.03 4.45 -20.15
N ALA A 24 -38.00 3.12 -20.29
CA ALA A 24 -36.77 2.34 -20.17
C ALA A 24 -35.78 2.62 -21.31
N VAL A 25 -36.27 2.81 -22.55
CA VAL A 25 -35.43 3.20 -23.70
C VAL A 25 -34.91 4.63 -23.55
N PHE A 26 -35.72 5.58 -23.04
CA PHE A 26 -35.27 6.95 -22.76
C PHE A 26 -34.30 7.04 -21.57
N ALA A 27 -34.42 6.17 -20.56
CA ALA A 27 -33.45 6.10 -19.46
C ALA A 27 -32.13 5.50 -19.94
N GLY A 28 -32.14 4.44 -20.76
CA GLY A 28 -30.94 3.86 -21.37
C GLY A 28 -30.19 4.84 -22.29
N CYS A 29 -30.92 5.62 -23.10
CA CYS A 29 -30.30 6.65 -23.97
C CYS A 29 -29.74 7.84 -23.18
N ARG A 30 -30.30 8.18 -22.00
CA ARG A 30 -29.75 9.24 -21.16
C ARG A 30 -28.47 8.81 -20.43
N VAL A 31 -28.39 7.55 -20.00
CA VAL A 31 -27.17 7.02 -19.37
C VAL A 31 -26.00 6.99 -20.36
N ASN A 32 -26.22 6.55 -21.61
CA ASN A 32 -25.18 6.60 -22.64
C ASN A 32 -24.81 8.04 -23.07
N ARG A 33 -25.74 9.01 -23.06
CA ARG A 33 -25.42 10.41 -23.36
C ARG A 33 -24.57 11.05 -22.27
N ALA A 34 -24.86 10.80 -20.99
CA ALA A 34 -24.05 11.32 -19.90
C ALA A 34 -22.63 10.72 -19.92
N GLY A 35 -22.49 9.42 -20.31
CA GLY A 35 -21.19 8.76 -20.44
C GLY A 35 -20.29 9.36 -21.53
N ASN A 36 -20.84 9.90 -22.60
CA ASN A 36 -20.07 10.49 -23.69
C ASN A 36 -19.77 11.99 -23.50
N GLU A 37 -20.56 12.71 -22.70
CA GLU A 37 -20.36 14.14 -22.47
C GLU A 37 -19.10 14.41 -21.64
N HIS A 38 -18.89 13.69 -20.55
CA HIS A 38 -17.70 13.93 -19.69
C HIS A 38 -16.38 13.56 -20.39
N GLN A 39 -16.39 12.58 -21.32
CA GLN A 39 -15.23 12.26 -22.12
C GLN A 39 -14.86 13.38 -23.09
N LYS A 40 -15.85 14.02 -23.72
CA LYS A 40 -15.64 15.22 -24.55
C LYS A 40 -15.07 16.38 -23.76
N ASP A 41 -15.50 16.53 -22.50
CA ASP A 41 -15.00 17.56 -21.61
C ASP A 41 -13.64 17.19 -20.97
N GLN A 42 -13.07 16.00 -21.28
CA GLN A 42 -11.82 15.51 -20.72
C GLN A 42 -11.86 15.44 -19.17
N ILE A 43 -12.96 14.98 -18.59
CA ILE A 43 -13.14 14.82 -17.15
C ILE A 43 -13.08 13.33 -16.79
N LEU A 44 -12.13 12.95 -15.92
CA LEU A 44 -12.01 11.59 -15.39
C LEU A 44 -13.01 11.37 -14.24
N TYR A 45 -13.79 10.30 -14.31
CA TYR A 45 -14.70 9.88 -13.24
C TYR A 45 -14.10 8.70 -12.48
N THR A 46 -13.90 8.88 -11.17
CA THR A 46 -13.32 7.88 -10.29
C THR A 46 -13.99 7.88 -8.93
N VAL A 47 -13.53 7.03 -8.01
CA VAL A 47 -14.08 6.91 -6.65
C VAL A 47 -13.00 6.92 -5.59
N ILE A 48 -13.40 7.28 -4.36
CA ILE A 48 -12.66 7.01 -3.12
C ILE A 48 -13.59 6.37 -2.10
N GLY A 49 -13.01 5.54 -1.19
CA GLY A 49 -13.79 4.75 -0.24
C GLY A 49 -14.34 5.51 0.97
N SER A 50 -13.86 6.73 1.26
CA SER A 50 -14.33 7.53 2.41
C SER A 50 -14.06 9.01 2.22
N ASP A 51 -14.75 9.84 3.02
CA ASP A 51 -14.41 11.26 3.13
C ASP A 51 -12.96 11.45 3.61
N PRO A 52 -12.27 12.51 3.14
CA PRO A 52 -10.99 12.92 3.72
C PRO A 52 -11.17 13.41 5.15
N ARG A 53 -10.12 13.32 5.93
CA ARG A 53 -10.05 13.93 7.28
C ARG A 53 -9.48 15.33 7.25
N THR A 54 -8.67 15.63 6.25
CA THR A 54 -7.98 16.91 6.06
C THR A 54 -7.59 17.11 4.61
N PHE A 55 -7.40 18.36 4.20
CA PHE A 55 -6.74 18.75 2.96
C PHE A 55 -5.33 19.31 3.22
N ASN A 56 -4.85 19.31 4.46
CA ASN A 56 -3.50 19.69 4.80
C ASN A 56 -2.55 18.49 4.61
N PRO A 57 -1.62 18.51 3.62
CA PRO A 57 -0.80 17.37 3.28
C PRO A 57 0.13 16.92 4.41
N ILE A 58 0.51 17.82 5.31
CA ILE A 58 1.38 17.51 6.46
C ILE A 58 0.62 16.70 7.54
N LEU A 59 -0.70 16.88 7.65
CA LEU A 59 -1.55 16.24 8.66
C LEU A 59 -2.21 14.95 8.18
N VAL A 60 -1.92 14.52 6.95
CA VAL A 60 -2.50 13.30 6.36
C VAL A 60 -2.04 12.05 7.12
N THR A 61 -3.04 11.22 7.50
CA THR A 61 -2.83 9.92 8.16
C THR A 61 -3.69 8.81 7.56
N ASP A 62 -4.50 9.10 6.54
CA ASP A 62 -5.42 8.17 5.90
C ASP A 62 -5.31 8.22 4.37
N ALA A 63 -5.69 7.11 3.71
CA ALA A 63 -5.54 6.95 2.27
C ALA A 63 -6.38 7.95 1.46
N SER A 64 -7.62 8.23 1.87
CA SER A 64 -8.50 9.16 1.15
C SER A 64 -7.98 10.58 1.16
N SER A 65 -7.52 11.08 2.33
CA SER A 65 -6.84 12.38 2.42
C SER A 65 -5.57 12.41 1.56
N GLY A 66 -4.75 11.34 1.61
CA GLY A 66 -3.51 11.25 0.83
C GLY A 66 -3.75 11.26 -0.68
N GLN A 67 -4.75 10.52 -1.17
CA GLN A 67 -5.11 10.51 -2.58
C GLN A 67 -5.54 11.91 -3.06
N LEU A 68 -6.40 12.58 -2.29
CA LEU A 68 -6.91 13.90 -2.67
C LEU A 68 -5.85 15.00 -2.60
N THR A 69 -4.95 14.97 -1.60
CA THR A 69 -3.86 15.95 -1.50
C THR A 69 -2.76 15.72 -2.53
N GLY A 70 -2.60 14.46 -3.02
CA GLY A 70 -1.64 14.13 -4.07
C GLY A 70 -1.85 14.88 -5.38
N ASP A 71 -3.09 15.21 -5.72
CA ASP A 71 -3.42 16.00 -6.90
C ASP A 71 -3.24 17.53 -6.70
N LEU A 72 -3.27 17.98 -5.44
CA LEU A 72 -3.19 19.40 -5.06
C LEU A 72 -1.76 19.89 -4.83
N PHE A 73 -0.87 19.02 -4.36
CA PHE A 73 0.46 19.42 -3.91
C PHE A 73 1.55 18.57 -4.57
N GLU A 74 2.53 19.25 -5.14
CA GLU A 74 3.71 18.62 -5.72
C GLU A 74 4.73 18.21 -4.65
N THR A 75 5.53 17.20 -4.98
CA THR A 75 6.64 16.70 -4.16
C THR A 75 7.99 17.16 -4.69
N LEU A 76 9.05 17.08 -3.88
CA LEU A 76 10.40 17.41 -4.33
C LEU A 76 10.90 16.45 -5.40
N LEU A 77 10.72 15.15 -5.19
CA LEU A 77 11.00 14.08 -6.14
C LEU A 77 9.73 13.23 -6.31
N GLN A 78 9.69 12.36 -7.29
CA GLN A 78 8.62 11.37 -7.46
C GLN A 78 9.20 9.98 -7.66
N LEU A 79 8.46 8.97 -7.27
CA LEU A 79 8.76 7.59 -7.60
C LEU A 79 8.40 7.30 -9.06
N ASN A 80 9.32 6.71 -9.84
CA ASN A 80 8.95 6.08 -11.09
C ASN A 80 8.32 4.70 -10.80
N PRO A 81 7.03 4.49 -11.04
CA PRO A 81 6.36 3.23 -10.66
C PRO A 81 6.74 2.03 -11.55
N VAL A 82 7.53 2.25 -12.60
CA VAL A 82 8.04 1.19 -13.50
C VAL A 82 9.42 0.71 -13.08
N THR A 83 10.33 1.66 -12.77
CA THR A 83 11.74 1.36 -12.43
C THR A 83 11.99 1.30 -10.94
N THR A 84 11.07 1.82 -10.13
CA THR A 84 11.19 2.05 -8.69
C THR A 84 12.35 2.97 -8.29
N LEU A 85 12.80 3.79 -9.23
CA LEU A 85 13.85 4.79 -9.00
C LEU A 85 13.23 6.18 -8.77
N PRO A 86 13.88 7.06 -8.00
CA PRO A 86 13.47 8.45 -7.85
C PRO A 86 13.65 9.22 -9.16
N GLU A 87 12.69 10.08 -9.47
CA GLU A 87 12.71 10.99 -10.61
C GLU A 87 12.56 12.45 -10.16
N PRO A 88 13.09 13.42 -10.95
CA PRO A 88 12.89 14.85 -10.69
C PRO A 88 11.41 15.26 -10.68
N ARG A 89 11.05 16.16 -9.75
CA ARG A 89 9.74 16.83 -9.71
C ARG A 89 9.92 18.32 -9.45
N LEU A 90 9.63 18.86 -8.26
CA LEU A 90 9.95 20.25 -7.89
C LEU A 90 11.46 20.50 -7.85
N ALA A 91 12.27 19.52 -7.44
CA ALA A 91 13.69 19.51 -7.67
C ALA A 91 13.98 18.94 -9.06
N GLU A 92 14.55 19.74 -9.98
CA GLU A 92 14.90 19.30 -11.34
C GLU A 92 16.14 18.40 -11.37
N LYS A 93 17.00 18.49 -10.34
CA LYS A 93 18.14 17.61 -10.09
C LYS A 93 18.58 17.68 -8.64
N TRP A 94 19.35 16.69 -8.21
CA TRP A 94 20.04 16.70 -6.92
C TRP A 94 21.46 16.18 -7.05
N GLU A 95 22.32 16.60 -6.14
CA GLU A 95 23.73 16.23 -6.10
C GLU A 95 24.09 15.80 -4.67
N ILE A 96 24.80 14.69 -4.55
CA ILE A 96 25.33 14.19 -3.28
C ILE A 96 26.82 14.53 -3.25
N ALA A 97 27.23 15.31 -2.25
CA ALA A 97 28.63 15.70 -2.10
C ALA A 97 29.52 14.49 -1.72
N PRO A 98 30.86 14.57 -1.94
CA PRO A 98 31.78 13.47 -1.62
C PRO A 98 31.82 13.07 -0.14
N ASP A 99 31.34 13.91 0.76
CA ASP A 99 31.18 13.61 2.19
C ASP A 99 30.01 12.66 2.49
N ASN A 100 29.15 12.40 1.51
CA ASN A 100 27.90 11.61 1.63
C ASN A 100 26.91 12.13 2.68
N LYS A 101 27.06 13.38 3.12
CA LYS A 101 26.20 14.02 4.14
C LYS A 101 25.56 15.30 3.67
N THR A 102 26.05 15.86 2.58
CA THR A 102 25.51 17.09 1.99
C THR A 102 24.80 16.75 0.71
N ILE A 103 23.52 17.11 0.63
CA ILE A 103 22.67 16.91 -0.57
C ILE A 103 22.19 18.29 -1.04
N THR A 104 22.51 18.64 -2.27
CA THR A 104 22.05 19.88 -2.88
C THR A 104 20.89 19.58 -3.83
N LEU A 105 19.74 20.21 -3.60
CA LEU A 105 18.57 20.16 -4.46
C LEU A 105 18.52 21.44 -5.29
N HIS A 106 18.43 21.31 -6.61
CA HIS A 106 18.21 22.42 -7.53
C HIS A 106 16.74 22.47 -7.89
N LEU A 107 16.06 23.54 -7.48
CA LEU A 107 14.63 23.68 -7.65
C LEU A 107 14.28 24.28 -9.01
N ARG A 108 13.10 23.93 -9.52
CA ARG A 108 12.53 24.54 -10.72
C ARG A 108 12.22 26.01 -10.52
N ARG A 109 12.42 26.79 -11.58
CA ARG A 109 12.15 28.25 -11.58
C ARG A 109 10.81 28.61 -12.20
N ASP A 110 10.14 27.66 -12.84
CA ASP A 110 8.89 27.82 -13.60
C ASP A 110 7.64 27.36 -12.84
N VAL A 111 7.79 26.93 -11.60
CA VAL A 111 6.68 26.49 -10.73
C VAL A 111 6.04 27.68 -10.03
N LYS A 112 4.70 27.68 -10.02
CA LYS A 112 3.88 28.67 -9.32
C LYS A 112 2.83 28.00 -8.47
N TRP A 113 2.54 28.61 -7.34
CA TRP A 113 1.37 28.30 -6.53
C TRP A 113 0.07 28.66 -7.26
N PHE A 114 -1.07 28.13 -6.84
CA PHE A 114 -2.36 28.37 -7.49
C PHE A 114 -2.77 29.84 -7.53
N ASP A 115 -2.26 30.66 -6.64
CA ASP A 115 -2.47 32.11 -6.57
C ASP A 115 -1.46 32.93 -7.44
N GLY A 116 -0.55 32.22 -8.11
CA GLY A 116 0.43 32.81 -9.02
C GLY A 116 1.76 33.21 -8.37
N GLN A 117 1.90 33.09 -7.03
CA GLN A 117 3.18 33.33 -6.36
C GLN A 117 4.22 32.27 -6.80
N PRO A 118 5.51 32.63 -6.90
CA PRO A 118 6.56 31.68 -7.26
C PRO A 118 6.79 30.67 -6.12
N PHE A 119 7.05 29.40 -6.49
CA PHE A 119 7.61 28.42 -5.59
C PHE A 119 9.10 28.67 -5.41
N THR A 120 9.59 28.62 -4.16
CA THR A 120 10.98 28.91 -3.81
C THR A 120 11.53 27.95 -2.75
N ALA A 121 12.86 28.01 -2.51
CA ALA A 121 13.53 27.27 -1.45
C ALA A 121 13.00 27.63 -0.05
N HIS A 122 12.46 28.83 0.15
CA HIS A 122 11.82 29.20 1.41
C HIS A 122 10.61 28.30 1.76
N ASP A 123 9.82 27.90 0.76
CA ASP A 123 8.69 26.99 0.98
C ASP A 123 9.16 25.60 1.44
N VAL A 124 10.29 25.12 0.92
CA VAL A 124 10.90 23.84 1.32
C VAL A 124 11.40 23.91 2.77
N LEU A 125 12.13 24.98 3.14
CA LEU A 125 12.63 25.17 4.49
C LEU A 125 11.47 25.29 5.48
N PHE A 126 10.46 26.09 5.17
CA PHE A 126 9.25 26.23 5.98
C PHE A 126 8.55 24.87 6.17
N THR A 127 8.41 24.08 5.12
CA THR A 127 7.80 22.74 5.22
C THR A 127 8.56 21.84 6.19
N LEU A 128 9.91 21.87 6.14
CA LEU A 128 10.75 21.12 7.09
C LEU A 128 10.56 21.61 8.53
N ASP A 129 10.52 22.93 8.76
CA ASP A 129 10.31 23.49 10.10
C ASP A 129 8.97 23.05 10.70
N VAL A 130 7.90 23.06 9.89
CA VAL A 130 6.58 22.54 10.28
C VAL A 130 6.62 21.06 10.62
N ILE A 131 7.28 20.23 9.79
CA ILE A 131 7.41 18.79 10.04
C ILE A 131 8.16 18.51 11.34
N TYR A 132 9.20 19.30 11.65
CA TYR A 132 9.98 19.15 12.88
C TYR A 132 9.34 19.76 14.12
N ASP A 133 8.30 20.58 14.00
CA ASP A 133 7.61 21.14 15.16
C ASP A 133 6.88 20.03 15.95
N PRO A 134 7.26 19.77 17.22
CA PRO A 134 6.64 18.73 18.03
C PRO A 134 5.13 18.95 18.29
N LYS A 135 4.63 20.15 18.06
CA LYS A 135 3.20 20.48 18.21
C LYS A 135 2.37 20.10 16.99
N VAL A 136 3.02 19.79 15.85
CA VAL A 136 2.35 19.38 14.60
C VAL A 136 2.44 17.84 14.50
N PRO A 137 1.32 17.12 14.67
CA PRO A 137 1.31 15.68 14.49
C PRO A 137 1.45 15.35 13.00
N ASN A 138 2.47 14.58 12.62
CA ASN A 138 2.68 14.16 11.24
C ASN A 138 3.44 12.83 11.14
N SER A 139 3.24 12.10 10.04
CA SER A 139 3.90 10.83 9.75
C SER A 139 5.29 10.99 9.10
N SER A 140 5.62 12.18 8.60
CA SER A 140 6.87 12.44 7.88
C SER A 140 8.08 12.64 8.80
N ARG A 141 7.86 13.13 10.03
CA ARG A 141 8.96 13.41 10.97
C ARG A 141 9.85 12.19 11.25
N PRO A 142 9.32 10.99 11.56
CA PRO A 142 10.18 9.85 11.86
C PRO A 142 11.11 9.46 10.71
N VAL A 143 10.67 9.57 9.46
CA VAL A 143 11.46 9.19 8.27
C VAL A 143 12.49 10.28 7.88
N LEU A 144 12.30 11.51 8.35
CA LEU A 144 13.23 12.63 8.17
C LEU A 144 14.18 12.83 9.36
N LEU A 145 14.15 11.96 10.37
CA LEU A 145 15.10 11.96 11.48
C LEU A 145 16.21 10.93 11.25
N VAL A 146 17.45 11.37 11.26
CA VAL A 146 18.64 10.53 11.15
C VAL A 146 19.28 10.42 12.54
N ASP A 147 19.29 9.22 13.13
CA ASP A 147 19.71 8.99 14.52
C ASP A 147 19.00 9.93 15.52
N LYS A 148 17.68 10.09 15.35
CA LYS A 148 16.84 10.97 16.17
C LYS A 148 17.21 12.47 16.08
N LYS A 149 18.07 12.84 15.14
CA LYS A 149 18.45 14.23 14.86
C LYS A 149 17.77 14.71 13.60
N ARG A 150 17.36 15.96 13.58
CA ARG A 150 16.83 16.60 12.38
C ARG A 150 17.93 16.80 11.33
N ILE A 151 17.53 16.86 10.08
CA ILE A 151 18.36 17.26 8.96
C ILE A 151 18.38 18.80 8.97
N GLU A 152 19.55 19.40 9.01
CA GLU A 152 19.70 20.84 8.88
C GLU A 152 19.57 21.22 7.41
N ALA A 153 18.89 22.32 7.13
CA ALA A 153 18.67 22.78 5.76
C ALA A 153 18.95 24.28 5.64
N GLU A 154 19.54 24.67 4.52
CA GLU A 154 19.77 26.07 4.19
C GLU A 154 19.42 26.36 2.71
N ALA A 155 19.09 27.60 2.42
CA ALA A 155 18.80 28.09 1.09
C ALA A 155 19.77 29.22 0.72
N PRO A 156 20.86 28.92 0.01
CA PRO A 156 21.84 29.95 -0.41
C PRO A 156 21.25 30.92 -1.45
N ASP A 157 20.22 30.52 -2.17
CA ASP A 157 19.42 31.33 -3.07
C ASP A 157 17.99 30.80 -3.16
N ASP A 158 17.09 31.48 -3.89
CA ASP A 158 15.66 31.15 -3.98
C ASP A 158 15.37 29.78 -4.62
N TYR A 159 16.33 29.14 -5.29
CA TYR A 159 16.13 27.90 -6.05
C TYR A 159 17.15 26.80 -5.72
N THR A 160 17.88 26.97 -4.64
CA THR A 160 18.83 25.98 -4.15
C THR A 160 18.54 25.67 -2.68
N VAL A 161 18.37 24.36 -2.37
CA VAL A 161 18.28 23.87 -0.99
C VAL A 161 19.45 22.94 -0.71
N VAL A 162 20.17 23.18 0.37
CA VAL A 162 21.26 22.33 0.83
C VAL A 162 20.84 21.63 2.11
N LEU A 163 20.85 20.30 2.10
CA LEU A 163 20.51 19.45 3.24
C LEU A 163 21.79 18.88 3.84
N HIS A 164 21.98 19.08 5.16
CA HIS A 164 23.10 18.57 5.93
C HIS A 164 22.66 17.45 6.86
N LEU A 165 23.07 16.22 6.55
CA LEU A 165 22.71 15.03 7.29
C LEU A 165 23.69 14.80 8.44
N PRO A 166 23.22 14.37 9.63
CA PRO A 166 24.10 13.98 10.73
C PRO A 166 25.07 12.84 10.38
N LYS A 167 24.64 11.92 9.50
CA LYS A 167 25.46 10.85 8.90
C LYS A 167 24.93 10.52 7.49
N PRO A 168 25.67 9.78 6.66
CA PRO A 168 25.12 9.27 5.40
C PRO A 168 23.80 8.52 5.63
N PHE A 169 22.77 8.85 4.85
CA PHE A 169 21.42 8.25 5.01
C PHE A 169 20.67 8.28 3.67
N ALA A 170 20.89 7.25 2.88
CA ALA A 170 20.30 7.09 1.54
C ALA A 170 18.75 7.05 1.53
N PRO A 171 18.04 6.50 2.56
CA PRO A 171 16.58 6.53 2.58
C PRO A 171 15.96 7.93 2.49
N LEU A 172 16.73 8.99 2.76
CA LEU A 172 16.24 10.36 2.59
C LEU A 172 15.76 10.62 1.15
N ILE A 173 16.44 10.09 0.14
CA ILE A 173 16.05 10.33 -1.27
C ILE A 173 14.63 9.78 -1.53
N ALA A 174 14.32 8.58 -1.03
CA ALA A 174 12.97 8.04 -1.11
C ALA A 174 11.95 8.85 -0.28
N ALA A 175 12.35 9.36 0.88
CA ALA A 175 11.48 10.22 1.70
C ALA A 175 11.09 11.52 0.98
N LEU A 176 11.97 12.05 0.09
CA LEU A 176 11.69 13.24 -0.71
C LEU A 176 10.65 12.98 -1.82
N GLU A 177 10.38 11.73 -2.21
CA GLU A 177 9.32 11.34 -3.14
C GLU A 177 7.91 11.56 -2.55
N GLY A 178 7.78 11.43 -1.24
CA GLY A 178 6.54 11.72 -0.49
C GLY A 178 6.50 13.10 0.16
N PHE A 179 7.53 13.92 -0.04
CA PHE A 179 7.67 15.23 0.61
C PHE A 179 6.86 16.28 -0.16
N GLN A 180 5.56 16.40 0.16
CA GLN A 180 4.70 17.46 -0.38
C GLN A 180 5.07 18.81 0.23
N VAL A 181 5.39 19.80 -0.63
CA VAL A 181 5.75 21.14 -0.18
C VAL A 181 4.50 21.99 -0.01
N ILE A 182 4.49 22.83 1.05
CA ILE A 182 3.38 23.74 1.39
C ILE A 182 3.81 25.22 1.26
N PRO A 183 2.89 26.12 0.85
CA PRO A 183 3.20 27.53 0.62
C PRO A 183 3.46 28.30 1.91
N ALA A 184 4.69 28.77 2.08
CA ALA A 184 5.09 29.55 3.23
C ALA A 184 4.29 30.85 3.37
N HIS A 185 4.05 31.57 2.27
CA HIS A 185 3.32 32.85 2.28
C HIS A 185 1.86 32.73 2.77
N ILE A 186 1.27 31.54 2.74
CA ILE A 186 -0.09 31.28 3.25
C ILE A 186 -0.04 30.68 4.66
N LEU A 187 0.80 29.66 4.89
CA LEU A 187 0.71 28.85 6.11
C LEU A 187 1.71 29.24 7.20
N GLU A 188 2.78 29.97 6.90
CA GLU A 188 3.74 30.39 7.91
C GLU A 188 3.12 31.35 8.97
N PRO A 189 2.27 32.32 8.60
CA PRO A 189 1.57 33.14 9.59
C PRO A 189 0.63 32.31 10.48
N VAL A 190 -0.05 31.30 9.92
CA VAL A 190 -0.95 30.40 10.64
C VAL A 190 -0.18 29.52 11.61
N TRP A 191 0.98 28.99 11.18
CA TRP A 191 1.86 28.18 12.02
C TRP A 191 2.45 29.01 13.19
N LYS A 192 2.92 30.23 12.91
CA LYS A 192 3.43 31.15 13.94
C LYS A 192 2.36 31.55 14.97
N ALA A 193 1.09 31.60 14.55
CA ALA A 193 -0.04 31.81 15.44
C ALA A 193 -0.41 30.57 16.28
N GLY A 194 0.16 29.39 15.98
CA GLY A 194 -0.12 28.13 16.68
C GLY A 194 -1.39 27.41 16.21
N ASP A 195 -1.95 27.78 15.07
CA ASP A 195 -3.23 27.27 14.55
C ASP A 195 -3.07 26.32 13.35
N PHE A 196 -1.84 25.88 13.05
CA PHE A 196 -1.53 25.04 11.89
C PHE A 196 -2.32 23.73 11.86
N ASN A 197 -2.62 23.14 13.01
CA ASN A 197 -3.35 21.87 13.10
C ASN A 197 -4.82 21.97 12.68
N HIS A 198 -5.35 23.18 12.55
CA HIS A 198 -6.70 23.46 12.05
C HIS A 198 -6.70 23.98 10.61
N ALA A 199 -5.51 24.27 10.04
CA ALA A 199 -5.39 24.77 8.69
C ALA A 199 -5.80 23.69 7.67
N TRP A 200 -6.57 24.10 6.68
CA TRP A 200 -7.01 23.26 5.57
C TRP A 200 -7.76 22.00 5.99
N GLY A 201 -8.62 22.15 7.03
CA GLY A 201 -9.59 21.11 7.38
C GLY A 201 -10.68 20.94 6.31
N ILE A 202 -11.54 19.93 6.48
CA ILE A 202 -12.58 19.55 5.51
C ILE A 202 -13.60 20.65 5.21
N ASN A 203 -13.73 21.67 6.06
CA ASN A 203 -14.62 22.82 5.89
C ASN A 203 -13.94 24.02 5.22
N THR A 204 -12.66 23.90 4.86
CA THR A 204 -11.94 24.98 4.17
C THR A 204 -12.54 25.18 2.77
N PRO A 205 -12.91 26.40 2.39
CA PRO A 205 -13.34 26.69 1.03
C PRO A 205 -12.29 26.28 0.01
N PRO A 206 -12.67 25.63 -1.11
CA PRO A 206 -11.73 25.13 -2.11
C PRO A 206 -10.77 26.19 -2.67
N ASP A 207 -11.21 27.43 -2.82
CA ASP A 207 -10.42 28.56 -3.32
C ASP A 207 -9.34 29.04 -2.33
N GLN A 208 -9.39 28.61 -1.07
CA GLN A 208 -8.36 28.87 -0.05
C GLN A 208 -7.31 27.76 0.03
N LEU A 209 -7.49 26.65 -0.71
CA LEU A 209 -6.53 25.57 -0.79
C LEU A 209 -5.48 25.91 -1.86
N ILE A 210 -4.39 26.53 -1.46
CA ILE A 210 -3.33 26.99 -2.37
C ILE A 210 -2.25 25.92 -2.50
N GLY A 211 -2.33 25.13 -3.55
CA GLY A 211 -1.36 24.09 -3.90
C GLY A 211 -0.52 24.46 -5.12
N SER A 212 0.30 23.50 -5.58
CA SER A 212 1.14 23.60 -6.77
C SER A 212 0.91 22.47 -7.78
N GLY A 213 -0.05 21.56 -7.48
CA GLY A 213 -0.28 20.32 -8.19
C GLY A 213 -0.95 20.46 -9.55
N ILE A 214 -1.24 19.29 -10.14
CA ILE A 214 -1.82 19.19 -11.50
C ILE A 214 -3.28 19.66 -11.56
N TYR A 215 -4.00 19.57 -10.42
CA TYR A 215 -5.40 19.99 -10.32
C TYR A 215 -5.61 20.94 -9.14
N LYS A 216 -6.66 21.78 -9.27
CA LYS A 216 -7.21 22.62 -8.22
C LYS A 216 -8.55 22.04 -7.77
N MET A 217 -8.85 22.06 -6.48
CA MET A 217 -10.16 21.69 -6.01
C MET A 217 -11.17 22.78 -6.36
N ALA A 218 -12.22 22.40 -7.08
CA ALA A 218 -13.31 23.30 -7.43
C ALA A 218 -14.49 23.18 -6.46
N ARG A 219 -14.72 21.98 -5.94
CA ARG A 219 -15.82 21.70 -5.03
C ARG A 219 -15.53 20.48 -4.18
N TYR A 220 -15.93 20.54 -2.92
CA TYR A 220 -16.08 19.38 -2.05
C TYR A 220 -17.50 19.34 -1.49
N SER A 221 -18.15 18.19 -1.56
CA SER A 221 -19.42 17.90 -0.91
C SER A 221 -19.27 16.63 -0.10
N GLN A 222 -19.32 16.76 1.22
CA GLN A 222 -19.12 15.65 2.15
C GLN A 222 -20.03 14.47 1.82
N SER A 223 -19.50 13.26 1.87
CA SER A 223 -20.14 11.98 1.56
C SER A 223 -20.72 11.89 0.13
N GLN A 224 -20.29 12.76 -0.78
CA GLN A 224 -20.79 12.79 -2.16
C GLN A 224 -19.68 12.83 -3.19
N VAL A 225 -18.94 13.95 -3.29
CA VAL A 225 -18.04 14.19 -4.41
C VAL A 225 -16.98 15.24 -4.12
N VAL A 226 -15.80 15.05 -4.71
CA VAL A 226 -14.77 16.06 -4.90
C VAL A 226 -14.62 16.33 -6.39
N ASN A 227 -14.73 17.59 -6.80
CA ASN A 227 -14.50 18.00 -8.17
C ASN A 227 -13.18 18.75 -8.28
N TYR A 228 -12.37 18.35 -9.22
CA TYR A 228 -11.12 19.00 -9.59
C TYR A 228 -11.22 19.63 -10.98
N VAL A 229 -10.53 20.74 -11.14
CA VAL A 229 -10.27 21.39 -12.44
C VAL A 229 -8.78 21.48 -12.68
N ARG A 230 -8.37 21.42 -13.94
CA ARG A 230 -6.98 21.50 -14.34
C ARG A 230 -6.31 22.78 -13.85
N ASN A 231 -5.08 22.66 -13.40
CA ASN A 231 -4.20 23.82 -13.18
C ASN A 231 -3.57 24.24 -14.49
N ASP A 232 -4.16 25.21 -15.18
CA ASP A 232 -3.65 25.71 -16.46
C ASP A 232 -2.27 26.40 -16.37
N SER A 233 -1.82 26.70 -15.13
CA SER A 233 -0.49 27.25 -14.85
C SER A 233 0.52 26.17 -14.40
N PHE A 234 0.16 24.88 -14.52
CA PHE A 234 1.08 23.80 -14.18
C PHE A 234 2.33 23.86 -15.05
N TRP A 235 3.49 23.66 -14.44
CA TRP A 235 4.79 23.89 -15.07
C TRP A 235 5.11 22.92 -16.23
N MET A 236 4.55 21.68 -16.19
CA MET A 236 4.91 20.64 -17.14
C MET A 236 4.21 20.85 -18.49
N LYS A 237 4.98 20.65 -19.56
CA LYS A 237 4.50 20.67 -20.95
C LYS A 237 4.95 19.42 -21.67
N ASP A 238 4.22 19.05 -22.71
CA ASP A 238 4.63 17.99 -23.61
C ASP A 238 5.76 18.45 -24.56
N GLU A 239 6.30 17.53 -25.36
CA GLU A 239 7.40 17.77 -26.31
C GLU A 239 7.06 18.80 -27.41
N HIS A 240 5.78 19.08 -27.62
CA HIS A 240 5.28 20.07 -28.58
C HIS A 240 4.89 21.40 -27.91
N GLY A 241 5.14 21.54 -26.61
CA GLY A 241 4.77 22.72 -25.81
C GLY A 241 3.32 22.76 -25.37
N GLY A 242 2.55 21.68 -25.59
CA GLY A 242 1.18 21.53 -25.12
C GLY A 242 1.12 21.43 -23.59
N GLN A 243 0.10 22.06 -23.01
CA GLN A 243 -0.10 22.08 -21.55
C GLN A 243 -0.48 20.71 -21.01
N LEU A 244 0.20 20.27 -19.94
CA LEU A 244 -0.18 19.13 -19.13
C LEU A 244 -0.80 19.60 -17.80
N PRO A 245 -1.68 18.80 -17.18
CA PRO A 245 -2.23 17.53 -17.65
C PRO A 245 -3.18 17.73 -18.84
N ARG A 246 -3.39 16.67 -19.64
CA ARG A 246 -4.32 16.73 -20.79
C ARG A 246 -5.77 16.66 -20.36
N LEU A 247 -6.10 15.88 -19.32
CA LEU A 247 -7.42 15.89 -18.72
C LEU A 247 -7.73 17.26 -18.11
N HIS A 248 -8.96 17.74 -18.32
CA HIS A 248 -9.40 19.05 -17.81
C HIS A 248 -9.84 19.02 -16.36
N GLY A 249 -9.98 17.84 -15.75
CA GLY A 249 -10.33 17.68 -14.35
C GLY A 249 -10.71 16.25 -13.98
N GLN A 250 -11.14 16.11 -12.73
CA GLN A 250 -11.62 14.84 -12.19
C GLN A 250 -12.90 15.04 -11.40
N ASN A 251 -13.77 14.03 -11.45
CA ASN A 251 -14.94 13.88 -10.58
C ASN A 251 -14.73 12.64 -9.72
N VAL A 252 -14.39 12.84 -8.45
CA VAL A 252 -14.09 11.78 -7.49
C VAL A 252 -15.30 11.58 -6.59
N THR A 253 -16.09 10.53 -6.85
CA THR A 253 -17.28 10.21 -6.04
C THR A 253 -16.87 9.44 -4.78
N ILE A 254 -17.50 9.74 -3.64
CA ILE A 254 -17.24 9.02 -2.38
C ILE A 254 -18.18 7.81 -2.32
N VAL A 255 -17.61 6.60 -2.36
CA VAL A 255 -18.36 5.32 -2.40
C VAL A 255 -17.75 4.34 -1.40
N PRO A 256 -18.27 4.23 -0.18
CA PRO A 256 -17.72 3.34 0.85
C PRO A 256 -17.91 1.84 0.59
N ASP A 257 -18.91 1.48 -0.21
CA ASP A 257 -19.26 0.08 -0.50
C ASP A 257 -18.61 -0.40 -1.79
N ALA A 258 -17.76 -1.44 -1.70
CA ALA A 258 -17.03 -1.98 -2.85
C ALA A 258 -17.95 -2.61 -3.93
N ASN A 259 -19.12 -3.16 -3.54
CA ASN A 259 -20.06 -3.68 -4.54
C ASN A 259 -20.76 -2.53 -5.28
N ALA A 260 -21.05 -1.42 -4.59
CA ALA A 260 -21.58 -0.22 -5.24
C ALA A 260 -20.55 0.40 -6.21
N GLU A 261 -19.26 0.38 -5.87
CA GLU A 261 -18.18 0.79 -6.76
C GLU A 261 -18.14 -0.09 -8.03
N TYR A 262 -18.15 -1.42 -7.86
CA TYR A 262 -18.19 -2.36 -8.99
C TYR A 262 -19.40 -2.14 -9.91
N LEU A 263 -20.60 -1.96 -9.34
CA LEU A 263 -21.81 -1.67 -10.11
C LEU A 263 -21.73 -0.33 -10.87
N ARG A 264 -21.12 0.69 -10.29
CA ARG A 264 -20.86 1.97 -10.97
C ARG A 264 -19.92 1.79 -12.15
N TYR A 265 -18.88 0.96 -12.00
CA TYR A 265 -17.98 0.63 -13.10
C TYR A 265 -18.73 -0.11 -14.23
N LEU A 266 -19.48 -1.15 -13.90
CA LEU A 266 -20.29 -1.90 -14.89
C LEU A 266 -21.32 -1.02 -15.62
N SER A 267 -21.88 -0.02 -14.95
CA SER A 267 -22.84 0.93 -15.56
C SER A 267 -22.18 2.11 -16.29
N GLY A 268 -20.83 2.15 -16.34
CA GLY A 268 -20.08 3.20 -17.03
C GLY A 268 -20.05 4.56 -16.31
N GLN A 269 -20.42 4.60 -15.02
CA GLN A 269 -20.40 5.84 -14.20
C GLN A 269 -19.01 6.23 -13.74
N ILE A 270 -18.05 5.31 -13.75
CA ILE A 270 -16.63 5.56 -13.49
C ILE A 270 -15.78 4.99 -14.62
N ASP A 271 -14.60 5.55 -14.82
CA ASP A 271 -13.76 5.27 -15.99
C ASP A 271 -12.64 4.27 -15.69
N VAL A 272 -12.24 4.16 -14.43
CA VAL A 272 -11.16 3.28 -13.96
C VAL A 272 -11.62 2.48 -12.74
N TYR A 273 -11.10 1.25 -12.59
CA TYR A 273 -11.47 0.34 -11.52
C TYR A 273 -10.33 -0.63 -11.17
N GLY A 274 -10.17 -0.91 -9.89
CA GLY A 274 -9.27 -1.95 -9.39
C GLY A 274 -10.06 -3.21 -8.99
N PRO A 275 -10.24 -4.22 -9.88
CA PRO A 275 -11.08 -5.37 -9.60
C PRO A 275 -10.52 -6.23 -8.48
N ARG A 276 -11.41 -6.75 -7.63
CA ARG A 276 -11.13 -7.81 -6.67
C ARG A 276 -10.87 -9.14 -7.40
N PRO A 277 -10.17 -10.10 -6.79
CA PRO A 277 -9.86 -11.38 -7.47
C PRO A 277 -11.08 -12.06 -8.09
N GLU A 278 -12.21 -12.15 -7.38
CA GLU A 278 -13.45 -12.77 -7.83
C GLU A 278 -14.13 -12.03 -9.01
N GLU A 279 -13.77 -10.79 -9.27
CA GLU A 279 -14.35 -9.94 -10.32
C GLU A 279 -13.54 -9.96 -11.63
N VAL A 280 -12.29 -10.40 -11.59
CA VAL A 280 -11.37 -10.37 -12.74
C VAL A 280 -11.91 -11.20 -13.89
N TYR A 281 -12.25 -12.48 -13.66
CA TYR A 281 -12.78 -13.34 -14.70
C TYR A 281 -14.15 -12.89 -15.25
N PRO A 282 -15.12 -12.47 -14.41
CA PRO A 282 -16.37 -11.88 -14.90
C PRO A 282 -16.17 -10.63 -15.77
N LEU A 283 -15.24 -9.75 -15.42
CA LEU A 283 -14.91 -8.57 -16.24
C LEU A 283 -14.25 -8.97 -17.55
N GLN A 284 -13.33 -9.93 -17.54
CA GLN A 284 -12.71 -10.45 -18.76
C GLN A 284 -13.75 -11.04 -19.70
N GLN A 285 -14.70 -11.84 -19.20
CA GLN A 285 -15.80 -12.39 -20.00
C GLN A 285 -16.66 -11.29 -20.62
N LYS A 286 -17.00 -10.24 -19.86
CA LYS A 286 -17.80 -9.11 -20.39
C LYS A 286 -17.05 -8.34 -21.48
N LYS A 287 -15.73 -8.19 -21.35
CA LYS A 287 -14.87 -7.62 -22.39
C LYS A 287 -14.89 -8.51 -23.65
N ASP A 288 -14.65 -9.82 -23.49
CA ASP A 288 -14.55 -10.77 -24.61
C ASP A 288 -15.88 -10.91 -25.37
N ASN A 289 -17.01 -10.83 -24.66
CA ASN A 289 -18.36 -10.83 -25.22
C ASN A 289 -18.77 -9.46 -25.82
N HIS A 290 -17.91 -8.45 -25.77
CA HIS A 290 -18.23 -7.06 -26.18
C HIS A 290 -19.41 -6.42 -25.42
N GLU A 291 -19.67 -6.88 -24.19
CA GLU A 291 -20.67 -6.27 -23.31
C GLU A 291 -20.15 -4.98 -22.66
N LEU A 292 -18.82 -4.90 -22.46
CA LEU A 292 -18.13 -3.71 -21.94
C LEU A 292 -16.95 -3.37 -22.86
N ASP A 293 -16.83 -2.08 -23.19
CA ASP A 293 -15.69 -1.53 -23.95
C ASP A 293 -14.60 -1.07 -22.99
N ILE A 294 -13.82 -2.04 -22.49
CA ILE A 294 -12.83 -1.84 -21.43
C ILE A 294 -11.51 -2.53 -21.75
N GLN A 295 -10.45 -2.08 -21.11
CA GLN A 295 -9.23 -2.85 -20.88
C GLN A 295 -9.28 -3.47 -19.48
N ILE A 296 -8.62 -4.62 -19.32
CA ILE A 296 -8.31 -5.23 -18.04
C ILE A 296 -6.93 -5.86 -18.15
N GLU A 297 -6.01 -5.50 -17.26
CA GLU A 297 -4.62 -5.95 -17.30
C GLU A 297 -4.11 -6.29 -15.89
N LYS A 298 -3.27 -7.31 -15.81
CA LYS A 298 -2.46 -7.56 -14.62
C LYS A 298 -1.38 -6.48 -14.54
N ILE A 299 -1.37 -5.73 -13.44
CA ILE A 299 -0.40 -4.63 -13.22
C ILE A 299 0.77 -5.04 -12.34
N GLY A 300 0.77 -6.26 -11.81
CA GLY A 300 1.80 -6.86 -10.97
C GLY A 300 1.22 -7.75 -9.89
N VAL A 301 1.99 -7.92 -8.81
CA VAL A 301 1.58 -8.61 -7.59
C VAL A 301 1.59 -7.67 -6.39
N ASP A 302 0.97 -8.08 -5.29
CA ASP A 302 0.94 -7.29 -4.05
C ASP A 302 2.35 -6.87 -3.62
N THR A 303 2.48 -5.62 -3.20
CA THR A 303 3.77 -5.08 -2.73
C THR A 303 4.06 -5.48 -1.29
N GLY A 304 3.03 -5.80 -0.51
CA GLY A 304 3.14 -6.26 0.87
C GLY A 304 3.61 -7.71 0.99
N THR A 305 3.72 -8.17 2.21
CA THR A 305 4.03 -9.56 2.57
C THR A 305 2.90 -10.18 3.38
N LEU A 306 2.69 -11.50 3.26
CA LEU A 306 1.70 -12.28 4.00
C LEU A 306 2.36 -13.58 4.45
N PHE A 307 2.49 -13.77 5.76
CA PHE A 307 3.33 -14.81 6.32
C PHE A 307 2.77 -15.42 7.61
N PHE A 308 3.18 -16.65 7.90
CA PHE A 308 3.10 -17.24 9.23
C PHE A 308 4.34 -16.86 10.05
N SER A 309 4.15 -16.58 11.34
CA SER A 309 5.24 -16.38 12.29
C SER A 309 4.97 -17.13 13.58
N PHE A 310 6.02 -17.72 14.15
CA PHE A 310 5.99 -18.36 15.46
C PHE A 310 6.64 -17.46 16.50
N ASN A 311 5.99 -17.30 17.62
CA ASN A 311 6.44 -16.44 18.71
C ASN A 311 7.70 -17.00 19.37
N ARG A 312 8.81 -16.30 19.26
CA ARG A 312 10.12 -16.68 19.88
C ARG A 312 10.45 -15.84 21.10
N ASN A 313 9.48 -15.05 21.60
CA ASN A 313 9.69 -14.13 22.70
C ASN A 313 9.70 -14.87 24.04
N PRO A 314 10.83 -14.94 24.77
CA PRO A 314 10.91 -15.64 26.06
C PRO A 314 9.96 -15.05 27.12
N ARG A 315 9.59 -13.75 27.01
CA ARG A 315 8.61 -13.12 27.92
C ARG A 315 7.25 -13.81 27.89
N ARG A 316 6.89 -14.47 26.77
CA ARG A 316 5.66 -15.27 26.63
C ARG A 316 5.75 -16.60 27.38
N TYR A 317 6.89 -17.28 27.30
CA TYR A 317 7.04 -18.71 27.65
C TYR A 317 7.79 -18.96 28.94
N VAL A 318 8.47 -17.98 29.53
CA VAL A 318 9.21 -18.12 30.78
C VAL A 318 8.52 -17.30 31.87
N LYS A 319 7.81 -17.97 32.76
CA LYS A 319 7.04 -17.32 33.86
C LYS A 319 7.31 -18.02 35.18
N GLY A 320 7.72 -17.27 36.20
CA GLY A 320 7.91 -17.82 37.56
C GLY A 320 8.92 -18.98 37.63
N GLY A 321 9.94 -18.98 36.74
CA GLY A 321 10.94 -20.07 36.67
C GLY A 321 10.47 -21.31 35.90
N ILE A 322 9.24 -21.33 35.39
CA ILE A 322 8.71 -22.41 34.54
C ILE A 322 8.83 -21.99 33.07
N THR A 323 9.37 -22.89 32.27
CA THR A 323 9.49 -22.71 30.82
C THR A 323 8.45 -23.54 30.09
N ASP A 324 7.57 -22.91 29.32
CA ASP A 324 6.66 -23.59 28.39
C ASP A 324 7.49 -24.24 27.27
N PRO A 325 7.33 -25.53 26.98
CA PRO A 325 8.13 -26.23 25.97
C PRO A 325 8.03 -25.65 24.56
N LYS A 326 7.00 -24.89 24.25
CA LYS A 326 6.78 -24.26 22.93
C LYS A 326 7.95 -23.37 22.49
N ILE A 327 8.61 -22.68 23.43
CA ILE A 327 9.77 -21.84 23.09
C ILE A 327 10.88 -22.67 22.44
N ASN A 328 11.09 -23.93 22.88
CA ASN A 328 12.09 -24.80 22.29
C ASN A 328 11.73 -25.20 20.87
N TRP A 329 10.43 -25.43 20.58
CA TRP A 329 9.94 -25.78 19.25
C TRP A 329 10.08 -24.60 18.29
N PHE A 330 9.66 -23.41 18.73
CA PHE A 330 9.60 -22.20 17.91
C PHE A 330 10.97 -21.52 17.70
N THR A 331 11.99 -21.97 18.43
CA THR A 331 13.40 -21.59 18.22
C THR A 331 14.22 -22.69 17.54
N ASP A 332 13.66 -23.89 17.36
CA ASP A 332 14.31 -24.98 16.64
C ASP A 332 14.14 -24.79 15.12
N LEU A 333 15.27 -24.54 14.45
CA LEU A 333 15.27 -24.32 12.99
C LEU A 333 14.74 -25.55 12.22
N LYS A 334 14.97 -26.78 12.72
CA LYS A 334 14.46 -27.99 12.05
C LYS A 334 12.93 -28.08 12.11
N PHE A 335 12.36 -27.72 13.25
CA PHE A 335 10.90 -27.59 13.36
C PHE A 335 10.36 -26.55 12.39
N LEU A 336 10.98 -25.37 12.31
CA LEU A 336 10.51 -24.28 11.45
C LEU A 336 10.66 -24.61 9.96
N GLN A 337 11.73 -25.29 9.56
CA GLN A 337 11.91 -25.79 8.20
C GLN A 337 10.81 -26.81 7.83
N ALA A 338 10.47 -27.72 8.75
CA ALA A 338 9.36 -28.63 8.52
C ALA A 338 8.02 -27.87 8.39
N MET A 339 7.80 -26.82 9.19
CA MET A 339 6.59 -25.97 9.07
C MET A 339 6.55 -25.22 7.72
N ALA A 340 7.70 -24.77 7.21
CA ALA A 340 7.78 -24.10 5.91
C ALA A 340 7.38 -25.06 4.77
N HIS A 341 7.79 -26.33 4.81
CA HIS A 341 7.37 -27.36 3.86
C HIS A 341 5.90 -27.77 4.00
N MET A 342 5.20 -27.33 5.06
CA MET A 342 3.77 -27.55 5.24
C MET A 342 2.88 -26.40 4.77
N VAL A 343 3.43 -25.33 4.21
CA VAL A 343 2.64 -24.25 3.63
C VAL A 343 2.24 -24.62 2.19
N ASP A 344 1.02 -25.11 2.00
CA ASP A 344 0.46 -25.46 0.68
C ASP A 344 0.05 -24.19 -0.08
N LYS A 345 1.05 -23.52 -0.64
CA LYS A 345 0.87 -22.30 -1.45
C LYS A 345 -0.03 -22.55 -2.66
N LYS A 346 0.03 -23.75 -3.25
CA LYS A 346 -0.82 -24.09 -4.39
C LYS A 346 -2.30 -24.09 -4.00
N SER A 347 -2.67 -24.77 -2.92
CA SER A 347 -4.05 -24.75 -2.43
C SER A 347 -4.50 -23.33 -2.04
N MET A 348 -3.62 -22.53 -1.41
CA MET A 348 -3.93 -21.13 -1.12
C MET A 348 -4.20 -20.32 -2.39
N ILE A 349 -3.38 -20.48 -3.44
CA ILE A 349 -3.57 -19.81 -4.73
C ILE A 349 -4.91 -20.23 -5.36
N ASP A 350 -5.15 -21.53 -5.44
CA ASP A 350 -6.30 -22.06 -6.18
C ASP A 350 -7.64 -21.80 -5.46
N LEU A 351 -7.68 -22.00 -4.15
CA LEU A 351 -8.93 -21.94 -3.36
C LEU A 351 -9.23 -20.53 -2.83
N VAL A 352 -8.23 -19.82 -2.34
CA VAL A 352 -8.44 -18.51 -1.70
C VAL A 352 -8.36 -17.39 -2.73
N PHE A 353 -7.38 -17.46 -3.65
CA PHE A 353 -7.13 -16.40 -4.64
C PHE A 353 -7.64 -16.75 -6.05
N HIS A 354 -8.42 -17.83 -6.21
CA HIS A 354 -9.03 -18.23 -7.50
C HIS A 354 -8.01 -18.34 -8.64
N GLY A 355 -6.78 -18.76 -8.35
CA GLY A 355 -5.67 -18.83 -9.31
C GLY A 355 -4.96 -17.50 -9.55
N LEU A 356 -5.38 -16.41 -8.91
CA LEU A 356 -4.87 -15.04 -9.11
C LEU A 356 -3.88 -14.63 -8.00
N ALA A 357 -2.93 -15.51 -7.68
CA ALA A 357 -1.81 -15.24 -6.79
C ALA A 357 -0.55 -15.95 -7.26
N GLU A 358 0.59 -15.62 -6.66
CA GLU A 358 1.89 -16.22 -6.91
C GLU A 358 2.55 -16.64 -5.59
N PRO A 359 3.38 -17.69 -5.55
CA PRO A 359 4.15 -18.03 -4.36
C PRO A 359 5.03 -16.86 -3.92
N ALA A 360 5.00 -16.51 -2.65
CA ALA A 360 5.94 -15.56 -2.05
C ALA A 360 7.16 -16.31 -1.51
N VAL A 361 8.35 -15.79 -1.78
CA VAL A 361 9.63 -16.40 -1.38
C VAL A 361 10.39 -15.51 -0.40
N ALA A 362 10.16 -14.19 -0.47
CA ALA A 362 10.79 -13.18 0.36
C ALA A 362 9.74 -12.15 0.81
N ASP A 363 10.07 -11.41 1.83
CA ASP A 363 9.29 -10.29 2.37
C ASP A 363 9.21 -9.10 1.38
N ILE A 364 10.30 -8.81 0.67
CA ILE A 364 10.31 -7.79 -0.39
C ILE A 364 9.67 -8.33 -1.66
N SER A 365 8.67 -7.61 -2.17
CA SER A 365 7.95 -7.97 -3.40
C SER A 365 8.86 -7.98 -4.63
N PRO A 366 8.69 -8.92 -5.59
CA PRO A 366 9.40 -8.92 -6.86
C PRO A 366 9.11 -7.67 -7.73
N GLU A 367 8.06 -6.91 -7.38
CA GLU A 367 7.79 -5.62 -8.00
C GLU A 367 8.76 -4.52 -7.56
N ASN A 368 9.49 -4.73 -6.48
CA ASN A 368 10.64 -3.90 -6.12
C ASN A 368 11.85 -4.32 -6.95
N LYS A 369 12.04 -3.68 -8.09
CA LYS A 369 13.04 -4.08 -9.09
C LYS A 369 14.48 -3.87 -8.64
N ILE A 370 14.70 -3.09 -7.57
CA ILE A 370 16.03 -2.79 -7.04
C ILE A 370 16.41 -3.75 -5.93
N PHE A 371 15.53 -3.93 -4.94
CA PHE A 371 15.89 -4.57 -3.67
C PHE A 371 15.41 -6.01 -3.51
N ALA A 372 14.49 -6.50 -4.38
CA ALA A 372 14.08 -7.90 -4.32
C ALA A 372 15.27 -8.83 -4.62
N ASN A 373 15.47 -9.85 -3.78
CA ASN A 373 16.51 -10.83 -3.99
C ASN A 373 16.08 -11.88 -5.05
N PRO A 374 16.69 -11.90 -6.24
CA PRO A 374 16.30 -12.82 -7.32
C PRO A 374 16.78 -14.26 -7.12
N ASN A 375 17.61 -14.55 -6.11
CA ASN A 375 18.31 -15.81 -5.95
C ASN A 375 17.69 -16.74 -4.91
N LEU A 376 16.67 -16.30 -4.19
CA LEU A 376 15.99 -17.12 -3.19
C LEU A 376 15.15 -18.21 -3.86
N LYS A 377 15.15 -19.39 -3.24
CA LYS A 377 14.33 -20.53 -3.67
C LYS A 377 13.25 -20.79 -2.64
N ASP A 378 12.06 -21.12 -3.12
CA ASP A 378 10.94 -21.41 -2.23
C ASP A 378 11.15 -22.70 -1.44
N TYR A 379 10.49 -22.80 -0.29
CA TYR A 379 10.24 -24.05 0.41
C TYR A 379 9.06 -24.74 -0.28
N GLU A 380 9.35 -25.78 -1.08
CA GLU A 380 8.29 -26.54 -1.75
C GLU A 380 7.42 -27.28 -0.72
N TYR A 381 6.12 -27.33 -0.98
CA TYR A 381 5.18 -28.08 -0.16
C TYR A 381 5.47 -29.59 -0.27
N ASP A 382 5.97 -30.18 0.81
CA ASP A 382 6.31 -31.61 0.90
C ASP A 382 6.01 -32.16 2.30
N PRO A 383 4.78 -32.63 2.54
CA PRO A 383 4.39 -33.21 3.82
C PRO A 383 5.24 -34.41 4.25
N LYS A 384 5.75 -35.19 3.26
CA LYS A 384 6.61 -36.33 3.57
C LYS A 384 7.97 -35.87 4.07
N LEU A 385 8.60 -34.94 3.38
CA LEU A 385 9.87 -34.34 3.82
C LEU A 385 9.72 -33.70 5.21
N ALA A 386 8.64 -32.93 5.43
CA ALA A 386 8.35 -32.32 6.72
C ALA A 386 8.24 -33.36 7.85
N ALA A 387 7.54 -34.49 7.59
CA ALA A 387 7.43 -35.59 8.56
C ALA A 387 8.80 -36.22 8.86
N ASP A 388 9.59 -36.50 7.82
CA ASP A 388 10.93 -37.09 7.94
C ASP A 388 11.87 -36.15 8.72
N MET A 389 11.81 -34.84 8.46
CA MET A 389 12.58 -33.81 9.19
C MET A 389 12.22 -33.75 10.66
N LEU A 390 10.92 -33.80 10.99
CA LEU A 390 10.44 -33.82 12.38
C LEU A 390 10.92 -35.07 13.11
N GLU A 391 10.80 -36.26 12.50
CA GLU A 391 11.32 -37.52 13.09
C GLU A 391 12.81 -37.43 13.34
N ALA A 392 13.61 -36.96 12.36
CA ALA A 392 15.05 -36.81 12.49
C ALA A 392 15.47 -35.80 13.58
N ALA A 393 14.63 -34.81 13.86
CA ALA A 393 14.83 -33.81 14.92
C ALA A 393 14.32 -34.30 16.30
N GLY A 394 13.75 -35.52 16.40
CA GLY A 394 13.28 -36.11 17.65
C GLY A 394 11.80 -35.77 17.99
N TYR A 395 11.08 -35.19 17.05
CA TYR A 395 9.63 -34.96 17.18
C TYR A 395 8.90 -36.20 16.65
N HIS A 396 8.54 -37.16 17.53
CA HIS A 396 8.05 -38.47 17.13
C HIS A 396 6.53 -38.53 17.05
N LEU A 397 6.02 -39.20 16.01
CA LEU A 397 4.60 -39.55 15.90
C LEU A 397 4.30 -40.78 16.78
N VAL A 398 3.77 -40.57 17.98
CA VAL A 398 3.50 -41.63 18.95
C VAL A 398 2.13 -42.29 18.77
N LYS A 399 1.19 -41.61 18.10
CA LYS A 399 -0.12 -42.08 17.64
C LYS A 399 -0.45 -41.39 16.31
N PRO A 400 -1.40 -41.89 15.52
CA PRO A 400 -1.73 -41.28 14.22
C PRO A 400 -2.04 -39.77 14.26
N ASP A 401 -2.52 -39.26 15.39
CA ASP A 401 -2.93 -37.87 15.61
C ASP A 401 -2.13 -37.17 16.74
N VAL A 402 -1.03 -37.77 17.21
CA VAL A 402 -0.24 -37.24 18.32
C VAL A 402 1.24 -37.29 18.03
N ARG A 403 1.83 -36.14 17.79
CA ARG A 403 3.27 -35.94 17.73
C ARG A 403 3.79 -35.31 19.02
N THR A 404 4.94 -35.76 19.50
CA THR A 404 5.57 -35.26 20.72
C THR A 404 6.97 -34.74 20.46
N ASP A 405 7.43 -33.83 21.29
CA ASP A 405 8.84 -33.40 21.32
C ASP A 405 9.75 -34.47 21.97
N PRO A 406 11.09 -34.29 21.94
CA PRO A 406 12.04 -35.24 22.55
C PRO A 406 11.83 -35.47 24.04
N LYS A 407 11.08 -34.60 24.74
CA LYS A 407 10.75 -34.74 26.18
C LYS A 407 9.36 -35.35 26.42
N GLY A 408 8.66 -35.74 25.33
CA GLY A 408 7.32 -36.34 25.40
C GLY A 408 6.16 -35.34 25.52
N ASN A 409 6.41 -34.03 25.39
CA ASN A 409 5.34 -33.05 25.37
C ASN A 409 4.62 -33.11 24.02
N ARG A 410 3.27 -33.15 24.03
CA ARG A 410 2.47 -33.11 22.80
C ARG A 410 2.67 -31.80 22.06
N LEU A 411 2.89 -31.87 20.74
CA LEU A 411 2.92 -30.67 19.90
C LEU A 411 1.51 -30.12 19.75
N GLU A 412 1.25 -29.03 20.45
CA GLU A 412 -0.03 -28.32 20.43
C GLU A 412 0.20 -26.82 20.58
N PHE A 413 -0.41 -26.01 19.72
CA PHE A 413 -0.30 -24.55 19.80
C PHE A 413 -1.54 -23.84 19.23
N ASP A 414 -1.69 -22.58 19.58
CA ASP A 414 -2.74 -21.72 19.08
C ASP A 414 -2.28 -21.06 17.77
N LEU A 415 -3.14 -21.10 16.72
CA LEU A 415 -3.00 -20.36 15.47
C LEU A 415 -4.01 -19.22 15.43
N THR A 416 -3.57 -18.01 15.22
CA THR A 416 -4.44 -16.83 15.21
C THR A 416 -4.27 -15.96 13.97
N THR A 417 -5.32 -15.23 13.63
CA THR A 417 -5.36 -14.13 12.64
C THR A 417 -6.55 -13.23 12.98
N ASN A 418 -6.78 -12.16 12.21
CA ASN A 418 -7.95 -11.29 12.41
C ASN A 418 -9.23 -11.87 11.79
N THR A 419 -10.35 -11.79 12.52
CA THR A 419 -11.66 -12.32 12.10
C THR A 419 -12.21 -11.65 10.86
N GLY A 420 -11.92 -10.37 10.64
CA GLY A 420 -12.47 -9.56 9.54
C GLY A 420 -11.79 -9.79 8.16
N ASN A 421 -10.89 -10.76 8.02
CA ASN A 421 -10.22 -11.08 6.76
C ASN A 421 -10.52 -12.54 6.36
N PRO A 422 -11.46 -12.78 5.43
CA PRO A 422 -11.84 -14.14 5.02
C PRO A 422 -10.68 -14.92 4.40
N ASP A 423 -9.84 -14.29 3.58
CA ASP A 423 -8.70 -14.95 2.93
C ASP A 423 -7.72 -15.51 3.95
N ARG A 424 -7.35 -14.71 4.95
CA ARG A 424 -6.47 -15.16 6.05
C ARG A 424 -7.10 -16.30 6.86
N ASN A 425 -8.41 -16.24 7.09
CA ASN A 425 -9.12 -17.30 7.81
C ASN A 425 -9.08 -18.63 7.05
N GLU A 426 -9.26 -18.61 5.75
CA GLU A 426 -9.19 -19.80 4.91
C GLU A 426 -7.77 -20.34 4.81
N MET A 427 -6.76 -19.48 4.61
CA MET A 427 -5.34 -19.87 4.64
C MET A 427 -4.93 -20.52 5.97
N CYS A 428 -5.38 -19.99 7.12
CA CYS A 428 -5.17 -20.60 8.42
C CYS A 428 -5.83 -21.99 8.50
N THR A 429 -7.00 -22.16 7.89
CA THR A 429 -7.70 -23.46 7.88
C THR A 429 -6.94 -24.49 7.06
N ILE A 430 -6.41 -24.13 5.88
CA ILE A 430 -5.55 -24.99 5.07
C ILE A 430 -4.31 -25.42 5.87
N PHE A 431 -3.57 -24.45 6.40
CA PHE A 431 -2.35 -24.73 7.18
C PHE A 431 -2.62 -25.61 8.42
N LYS A 432 -3.70 -25.34 9.16
CA LYS A 432 -4.13 -26.16 10.28
C LYS A 432 -4.38 -27.61 9.87
N GLN A 433 -5.14 -27.84 8.80
CA GLN A 433 -5.46 -29.19 8.32
C GLN A 433 -4.21 -29.98 7.94
N ASP A 434 -3.26 -29.33 7.31
CA ASP A 434 -1.99 -29.95 6.91
C ASP A 434 -1.13 -30.32 8.13
N LEU A 435 -1.03 -29.44 9.12
CA LEU A 435 -0.30 -29.72 10.35
C LEU A 435 -0.94 -30.86 11.18
N GLU A 436 -2.27 -30.93 11.21
CA GLU A 436 -2.99 -32.02 11.90
C GLU A 436 -2.73 -33.39 11.28
N ARG A 437 -2.47 -33.46 9.94
CA ARG A 437 -2.03 -34.70 9.27
C ARG A 437 -0.66 -35.18 9.76
N LEU A 438 0.19 -34.26 10.25
CA LEU A 438 1.47 -34.59 10.88
C LEU A 438 1.35 -34.96 12.38
N GLY A 439 0.14 -35.01 12.95
CA GLY A 439 -0.11 -35.26 14.36
C GLY A 439 0.13 -34.04 15.26
N ILE A 440 0.24 -32.86 14.70
CA ILE A 440 0.38 -31.59 15.44
C ILE A 440 -1.02 -31.02 15.68
N LYS A 441 -1.41 -30.80 16.94
CA LYS A 441 -2.70 -30.20 17.25
C LYS A 441 -2.65 -28.68 17.11
N VAL A 442 -3.52 -28.11 16.28
CA VAL A 442 -3.62 -26.67 16.06
C VAL A 442 -4.98 -26.16 16.52
N ASN A 443 -4.98 -25.28 17.52
CA ASN A 443 -6.17 -24.63 18.02
C ASN A 443 -6.35 -23.30 17.27
N TYR A 444 -7.20 -23.27 16.25
CA TYR A 444 -7.47 -22.06 15.49
C TYR A 444 -8.36 -21.09 16.29
N ARG A 445 -7.86 -19.86 16.52
CA ARG A 445 -8.51 -18.84 17.36
C ARG A 445 -8.41 -17.46 16.70
N PRO A 446 -9.26 -17.17 15.71
CA PRO A 446 -9.28 -15.85 15.10
C PRO A 446 -9.75 -14.79 16.11
N LEU A 447 -9.18 -13.58 16.03
CA LEU A 447 -9.40 -12.50 16.98
C LEU A 447 -9.88 -11.24 16.24
N GLU A 448 -10.55 -10.35 16.97
CA GLU A 448 -10.78 -8.99 16.48
C GLU A 448 -9.42 -8.27 16.32
N PHE A 449 -9.31 -7.37 15.32
CA PHE A 449 -8.02 -6.81 14.91
C PHE A 449 -7.29 -6.06 16.03
N THR A 450 -7.99 -5.23 16.80
CA THR A 450 -7.39 -4.49 17.92
C THR A 450 -6.85 -5.43 18.99
N THR A 451 -7.61 -6.48 19.32
CA THR A 451 -7.18 -7.53 20.25
C THR A 451 -5.94 -8.27 19.74
N LEU A 452 -5.87 -8.53 18.43
CA LEU A 452 -4.71 -9.15 17.81
C LEU A 452 -3.46 -8.28 17.94
N VAL A 453 -3.59 -6.97 17.65
CA VAL A 453 -2.51 -5.99 17.80
C VAL A 453 -2.03 -5.91 19.25
N ASP A 454 -2.94 -5.83 20.23
CA ASP A 454 -2.60 -5.84 21.66
C ASP A 454 -1.81 -7.08 22.07
N LYS A 455 -2.10 -8.24 21.44
CA LYS A 455 -1.32 -9.46 21.68
C LYS A 455 0.08 -9.40 21.06
N LEU A 456 0.25 -8.70 19.97
CA LEU A 456 1.54 -8.58 19.28
C LEU A 456 2.50 -7.62 20.00
N ASP A 457 2.02 -6.47 20.42
CA ASP A 457 2.87 -5.37 20.91
C ASP A 457 2.89 -5.19 22.42
N SER A 458 1.87 -5.70 23.14
CA SER A 458 1.70 -5.44 24.58
C SER A 458 1.80 -6.71 25.43
N SER A 459 0.91 -7.69 25.23
CA SER A 459 0.87 -8.89 26.07
C SER A 459 1.77 -10.01 25.59
N PHE A 460 2.11 -10.06 24.32
CA PHE A 460 2.85 -11.12 23.62
C PHE A 460 2.20 -12.50 23.72
N ASP A 461 0.90 -12.58 24.09
CA ASP A 461 0.17 -13.81 24.37
C ASP A 461 -0.41 -14.44 23.09
N TRP A 462 0.47 -14.99 22.27
CA TRP A 462 0.15 -15.73 21.05
C TRP A 462 1.23 -16.78 20.78
N ASP A 463 0.93 -17.83 20.00
CA ASP A 463 1.87 -18.90 19.65
C ASP A 463 2.28 -18.85 18.18
N CYS A 464 1.32 -18.96 17.26
CA CYS A 464 1.50 -18.81 15.81
C CYS A 464 0.48 -17.83 15.25
N ILE A 465 0.90 -16.99 14.32
CA ILE A 465 0.05 -15.98 13.71
C ILE A 465 0.19 -15.99 12.19
N LEU A 466 -0.93 -15.79 11.47
CA LEU A 466 -0.91 -15.35 10.07
C LEU A 466 -1.24 -13.85 10.02
N MET A 467 -0.31 -13.07 9.50
CA MET A 467 -0.51 -11.65 9.28
C MET A 467 0.29 -11.14 8.08
N GLY A 468 0.12 -9.88 7.73
CA GLY A 468 0.88 -9.23 6.66
C GLY A 468 1.17 -7.78 6.96
N PHE A 469 2.19 -7.27 6.30
CA PHE A 469 2.55 -5.85 6.29
C PHE A 469 2.43 -5.28 4.88
N THR A 470 2.17 -4.00 4.79
CA THR A 470 2.27 -3.26 3.52
C THR A 470 3.75 -3.14 3.12
N GLY A 471 4.03 -3.24 1.82
CA GLY A 471 5.39 -3.06 1.31
C GLY A 471 5.65 -1.63 0.85
N GLY A 472 6.91 -1.22 0.92
CA GLY A 472 7.44 0.03 0.38
C GLY A 472 8.55 -0.25 -0.64
N VAL A 473 8.94 0.79 -1.40
CA VAL A 473 10.09 0.69 -2.31
C VAL A 473 11.40 0.78 -1.52
N GLU A 474 11.47 1.65 -0.52
CA GLU A 474 12.65 1.79 0.34
C GLU A 474 12.63 0.73 1.47
N PRO A 475 13.53 -0.26 1.49
CA PRO A 475 13.50 -1.30 2.50
C PRO A 475 13.68 -0.78 3.93
N ASN A 476 14.34 0.37 4.09
CA ASN A 476 14.56 0.94 5.41
C ASN A 476 13.28 1.47 6.06
N ASP A 477 12.19 1.66 5.31
CA ASP A 477 10.85 1.93 5.85
C ASP A 477 10.37 0.77 6.73
N GLY A 478 10.82 -0.46 6.41
CA GLY A 478 10.63 -1.66 7.22
C GLY A 478 11.61 -1.83 8.38
N ALA A 479 12.48 -0.86 8.70
CA ALA A 479 13.50 -1.01 9.72
C ALA A 479 12.94 -1.43 11.09
N ASN A 480 11.73 -0.98 11.45
CA ASN A 480 11.06 -1.35 12.69
C ASN A 480 10.64 -2.84 12.75
N PHE A 481 10.49 -3.48 11.60
CA PHE A 481 10.27 -4.93 11.49
C PHE A 481 11.59 -5.71 11.51
N TYR A 482 12.60 -5.23 10.79
CA TYR A 482 13.87 -5.94 10.66
C TYR A 482 14.75 -5.84 11.90
N ARG A 483 14.82 -4.64 12.54
CA ARG A 483 15.68 -4.41 13.71
C ARG A 483 15.22 -5.21 14.93
N SER A 484 16.17 -5.83 15.59
CA SER A 484 15.95 -6.55 16.85
C SER A 484 15.30 -5.67 17.94
N SER A 485 15.61 -4.38 17.97
CA SER A 485 15.01 -3.39 18.89
C SER A 485 13.64 -2.86 18.44
N GLY A 486 13.15 -3.26 17.26
CA GLY A 486 11.88 -2.79 16.72
C GLY A 486 10.65 -3.37 17.46
N ASN A 487 9.59 -2.59 17.58
CA ASN A 487 8.34 -3.10 18.18
C ASN A 487 7.54 -3.96 17.20
N LEU A 488 7.81 -3.85 15.89
CA LEU A 488 7.24 -4.73 14.85
C LEU A 488 8.11 -5.94 14.53
N HIS A 489 9.20 -6.17 15.25
CA HIS A 489 10.02 -7.39 15.20
C HIS A 489 9.26 -8.55 15.86
N ILE A 490 8.16 -8.94 15.25
CA ILE A 490 7.03 -9.62 15.88
C ILE A 490 7.38 -10.92 16.61
N TRP A 491 8.35 -11.69 16.12
CA TRP A 491 8.75 -12.96 16.77
C TRP A 491 9.45 -12.76 18.13
N ASN A 492 10.11 -11.60 18.34
CA ASN A 492 10.71 -11.21 19.64
C ASN A 492 10.94 -9.68 19.68
N PRO A 493 9.90 -8.84 19.86
CA PRO A 493 9.99 -7.39 19.73
C PRO A 493 10.72 -6.71 20.90
N ASN A 494 11.21 -5.48 20.64
CA ASN A 494 11.80 -4.59 21.64
C ASN A 494 12.96 -5.23 22.42
N GLN A 495 13.87 -5.92 21.72
CA GLN A 495 15.04 -6.49 22.34
C GLN A 495 16.02 -5.38 22.75
N PRO A 496 16.55 -5.36 24.00
CA PRO A 496 17.58 -4.39 24.40
C PRO A 496 18.92 -4.65 23.71
N THR A 497 19.18 -5.90 23.34
CA THR A 497 20.29 -6.38 22.52
C THR A 497 19.81 -7.55 21.68
N PRO A 498 20.33 -7.74 20.46
CA PRO A 498 19.94 -8.88 19.63
C PRO A 498 20.06 -10.20 20.37
N ALA A 499 19.01 -11.03 20.36
CA ALA A 499 18.99 -12.32 21.04
C ALA A 499 19.82 -13.38 20.31
N THR A 500 20.06 -13.18 19.02
CA THR A 500 20.80 -14.13 18.18
C THR A 500 21.86 -13.42 17.33
N PRO A 501 22.92 -14.15 16.89
CA PRO A 501 23.93 -13.59 15.99
C PRO A 501 23.35 -13.11 14.64
N TRP A 502 22.34 -13.79 14.10
CA TRP A 502 21.73 -13.44 12.83
C TRP A 502 20.87 -12.14 12.93
N GLU A 503 20.22 -11.90 14.08
CA GLU A 503 19.53 -10.62 14.33
C GLU A 503 20.54 -9.46 14.41
N ALA A 504 21.68 -9.67 15.07
CA ALA A 504 22.77 -8.68 15.12
C ALA A 504 23.36 -8.41 13.73
N GLU A 505 23.44 -9.42 12.88
CA GLU A 505 23.88 -9.27 11.48
C GLU A 505 22.86 -8.43 10.69
N ILE A 506 21.56 -8.67 10.84
CA ILE A 506 20.50 -7.86 10.21
C ILE A 506 20.59 -6.41 10.65
N ASP A 507 20.72 -6.12 11.95
CA ASP A 507 20.88 -4.77 12.46
C ASP A 507 22.07 -4.04 11.81
N THR A 508 23.19 -4.74 11.65
CA THR A 508 24.39 -4.21 10.98
C THR A 508 24.16 -3.93 9.50
N LEU A 509 23.54 -4.88 8.79
CA LEU A 509 23.26 -4.77 7.35
C LEU A 509 22.27 -3.61 7.06
N LEU A 510 21.27 -3.40 7.91
CA LEU A 510 20.37 -2.25 7.80
C LEU A 510 21.11 -0.92 7.91
N ASP A 511 22.04 -0.80 8.88
CA ASP A 511 22.85 0.41 9.05
C ASP A 511 23.77 0.63 7.85
N GLN A 512 24.38 -0.42 7.33
CA GLN A 512 25.25 -0.36 6.14
C GLN A 512 24.43 0.04 4.89
N GLY A 513 23.30 -0.62 4.65
CA GLY A 513 22.41 -0.34 3.51
C GLY A 513 21.80 1.06 3.56
N ALA A 514 21.49 1.56 4.75
CA ALA A 514 21.02 2.94 4.93
C ALA A 514 22.14 3.98 4.76
N SER A 515 23.40 3.63 5.05
CA SER A 515 24.53 4.55 4.92
C SER A 515 25.19 4.57 3.55
N GLU A 516 24.92 3.57 2.69
CA GLU A 516 25.40 3.53 1.30
C GLU A 516 24.55 4.45 0.42
N MET A 517 25.16 5.54 -0.04
CA MET A 517 24.46 6.56 -0.83
C MET A 517 24.29 6.22 -2.32
N ASP A 518 25.08 5.27 -2.83
CA ASP A 518 24.97 4.79 -4.21
C ASP A 518 23.90 3.69 -4.29
N ILE A 519 22.77 4.00 -4.91
CA ILE A 519 21.62 3.12 -5.04
C ILE A 519 21.99 1.77 -5.68
N THR A 520 23.01 1.73 -6.55
CA THR A 520 23.44 0.50 -7.23
C THR A 520 24.25 -0.43 -6.33
N LYS A 521 24.77 0.07 -5.22
CA LYS A 521 25.56 -0.69 -4.23
C LYS A 521 24.74 -1.14 -3.01
N ARG A 522 23.53 -0.61 -2.84
CA ARG A 522 22.65 -0.94 -1.71
C ARG A 522 22.04 -2.34 -1.75
N PRO A 523 21.62 -2.90 -2.91
CA PRO A 523 20.89 -4.16 -2.98
C PRO A 523 21.55 -5.34 -2.25
N PRO A 524 22.87 -5.56 -2.31
CA PRO A 524 23.51 -6.69 -1.63
C PRO A 524 23.26 -6.75 -0.12
N TYR A 525 23.13 -5.60 0.56
CA TYR A 525 22.82 -5.57 2.00
C TYR A 525 21.42 -6.14 2.27
N TYR A 526 20.43 -5.70 1.52
CA TYR A 526 19.03 -6.13 1.67
C TYR A 526 18.80 -7.55 1.13
N TRP A 527 19.51 -7.97 0.10
CA TRP A 527 19.50 -9.37 -0.35
C TRP A 527 20.02 -10.32 0.73
N LYS A 528 21.06 -9.89 1.46
CA LYS A 528 21.58 -10.69 2.58
C LYS A 528 20.58 -10.74 3.74
N ILE A 529 19.87 -9.66 4.04
CA ILE A 529 18.78 -9.65 5.03
C ILE A 529 17.69 -10.65 4.63
N GLN A 530 17.19 -10.60 3.39
CA GLN A 530 16.19 -11.53 2.87
C GLN A 530 16.69 -12.98 2.94
N GLN A 531 17.96 -13.24 2.62
CA GLN A 531 18.55 -14.57 2.75
C GLN A 531 18.56 -15.05 4.22
N ILE A 532 18.91 -14.17 5.16
CA ILE A 532 18.90 -14.52 6.59
C ILE A 532 17.48 -14.83 7.07
N LEU A 533 16.49 -14.00 6.70
CA LEU A 533 15.08 -14.26 7.05
C LEU A 533 14.59 -15.57 6.46
N HIS A 534 14.92 -15.85 5.20
CA HIS A 534 14.59 -17.10 4.54
C HIS A 534 15.23 -18.32 5.25
N ASP A 535 16.50 -18.23 5.62
CA ASP A 535 17.24 -19.36 6.21
C ASP A 535 16.90 -19.59 7.70
N GLN A 536 16.56 -18.52 8.44
CA GLN A 536 16.25 -18.56 9.88
C GLN A 536 14.75 -18.66 10.19
N LEU A 537 13.90 -18.44 9.19
CA LEU A 537 12.45 -18.57 9.25
C LEU A 537 11.78 -17.90 10.45
N PRO A 538 12.09 -16.63 10.78
CA PRO A 538 11.26 -15.89 11.74
C PRO A 538 9.86 -15.64 11.19
N ILE A 539 9.75 -15.58 9.88
CA ILE A 539 8.52 -15.57 9.09
C ILE A 539 8.59 -16.68 8.04
N ILE A 540 7.45 -17.25 7.71
CA ILE A 540 7.27 -18.23 6.63
C ILE A 540 6.32 -17.62 5.62
N GLU A 541 6.87 -17.25 4.47
CA GLU A 541 6.12 -16.58 3.41
C GLU A 541 5.06 -17.50 2.80
N THR A 542 3.93 -16.90 2.41
CA THR A 542 2.80 -17.61 1.82
C THR A 542 2.65 -17.28 0.33
N VAL A 543 1.71 -16.44 -0.02
CA VAL A 543 1.40 -16.06 -1.41
C VAL A 543 1.22 -14.55 -1.53
N ARG A 544 1.35 -14.03 -2.77
CA ARG A 544 1.05 -12.65 -3.13
C ARG A 544 -0.07 -12.62 -4.14
N GLY A 545 -1.17 -11.94 -3.82
CA GLY A 545 -2.27 -11.72 -4.74
C GLY A 545 -1.83 -10.93 -5.98
N GLN A 546 -2.32 -11.33 -7.14
CA GLN A 546 -2.15 -10.54 -8.36
C GLN A 546 -3.02 -9.29 -8.30
N ARG A 547 -2.49 -8.19 -8.79
CA ARG A 547 -3.20 -6.91 -8.89
C ARG A 547 -3.59 -6.65 -10.35
N TYR A 548 -4.82 -6.26 -10.53
CA TYR A 548 -5.39 -5.92 -11.84
C TYR A 548 -5.91 -4.49 -11.83
N ALA A 549 -5.89 -3.87 -12.98
CA ALA A 549 -6.60 -2.62 -13.25
C ALA A 549 -7.50 -2.80 -14.47
N SER A 550 -8.64 -2.13 -14.45
CA SER A 550 -9.57 -2.09 -15.56
C SER A 550 -9.98 -0.64 -15.85
N TRP A 551 -10.10 -0.29 -17.13
CA TRP A 551 -10.44 1.07 -17.56
C TRP A 551 -11.16 1.07 -18.90
N LYS A 552 -11.87 2.16 -19.22
CA LYS A 552 -12.54 2.34 -20.51
C LYS A 552 -11.53 2.44 -21.65
N ASN A 553 -11.81 1.79 -22.78
CA ASN A 553 -10.97 1.85 -23.99
C ASN A 553 -10.80 3.26 -24.56
N SER A 554 -11.72 4.17 -24.26
CA SER A 554 -11.64 5.58 -24.65
C SER A 554 -10.58 6.35 -23.86
N LEU A 555 -10.11 5.85 -22.69
CA LEU A 555 -9.07 6.51 -21.89
C LEU A 555 -7.68 6.06 -22.38
N GLU A 556 -6.96 6.97 -23.02
CA GLU A 556 -5.59 6.75 -23.49
C GLU A 556 -4.56 7.14 -22.45
N ASN A 557 -3.36 6.57 -22.57
CA ASN A 557 -2.22 6.84 -21.69
C ASN A 557 -2.46 6.50 -20.19
N TYR A 558 -3.51 5.76 -19.84
CA TYR A 558 -3.67 5.20 -18.51
C TYR A 558 -2.69 4.03 -18.34
N ARG A 559 -1.68 4.20 -17.49
CA ARG A 559 -0.56 3.25 -17.30
C ARG A 559 -0.41 2.87 -15.83
N PRO A 560 -1.37 2.12 -15.27
CA PRO A 560 -1.34 1.72 -13.87
C PRO A 560 -0.23 0.69 -13.61
N LYS A 561 0.42 0.82 -12.46
CA LYS A 561 1.39 -0.10 -11.89
C LYS A 561 1.06 -0.28 -10.42
N VAL A 562 1.61 -1.31 -9.78
CA VAL A 562 1.37 -1.53 -8.34
C VAL A 562 1.91 -0.40 -7.46
N TRP A 563 2.92 0.32 -7.94
CA TRP A 563 3.54 1.46 -7.25
C TRP A 563 2.91 2.80 -7.60
N GLY A 564 1.85 2.82 -8.39
CA GLY A 564 1.18 4.06 -8.78
C GLY A 564 0.92 4.19 -10.26
N LEU A 565 0.51 5.36 -10.67
CA LEU A 565 0.15 5.66 -12.05
C LEU A 565 1.31 6.35 -12.77
N TYR A 566 1.83 5.74 -13.82
CA TYR A 566 2.97 6.28 -14.58
C TYR A 566 2.53 7.35 -15.55
N LYS A 567 3.08 8.56 -15.41
CA LYS A 567 2.81 9.73 -16.27
C LYS A 567 1.30 10.03 -16.35
N SER A 568 0.65 10.16 -15.22
CA SER A 568 -0.78 10.47 -15.12
C SER A 568 -1.18 11.76 -15.83
N GLU A 569 -0.27 12.69 -15.98
CA GLU A 569 -0.46 13.97 -16.67
C GLU A 569 -0.74 13.81 -18.18
N TRP A 570 -0.40 12.64 -18.75
CA TRP A 570 -0.60 12.34 -20.17
C TRP A 570 -1.93 11.65 -20.49
N MET A 571 -2.72 11.33 -19.46
CA MET A 571 -4.03 10.72 -19.67
C MET A 571 -4.96 11.67 -20.41
N GLU A 572 -5.70 11.11 -21.38
CA GLU A 572 -6.70 11.83 -22.15
C GLU A 572 -7.78 10.88 -22.66
N PHE A 573 -8.97 11.38 -22.92
CA PHE A 573 -9.96 10.63 -23.67
C PHE A 573 -9.75 10.84 -25.17
N LYS A 574 -9.97 9.76 -25.95
CA LYS A 574 -9.95 9.81 -27.43
C LYS A 574 -10.88 10.92 -27.92
N ALA A 575 -10.41 11.68 -28.88
CA ALA A 575 -11.30 12.54 -29.65
C ALA A 575 -12.24 11.65 -30.49
N ASP A 576 -13.54 11.98 -30.50
CA ASP A 576 -14.55 11.31 -31.34
C ASP A 576 -14.24 11.44 -32.84
#